data_1b450e09130a89ef9ed4c0e2d5100abe
#
_entry.id   1b450e09130a89ef9ed4c0e2d5100abe
#
_cell.length_a   1.000
_cell.length_b   1.000
_cell.length_c   1.000
_cell.angle_alpha   90.00
_cell.angle_beta   90.00
_cell.angle_gamma   90.00
#
_symmetry.space_group_name_H-M   'P 1'
#
loop_
_entity.id
_entity.type
_entity.pdbx_description
1 polymer ?
#
loop_
_entity_poly.entity_id
_entity_poly.type
_entity_poly.pdbx_seq_one_letter_code
_entity_poly.pdbx_strand_id
1 'polypeptide(L)'
;MNLSSGATPKNLKPLSIRGRILAVIASKIASTATRTWLMRFPMTRWLVNRETEQLFDLCGGFVYSQVLFAFVEADLVKGLSVGPAYIDDLACAAKLSPERLRRLLQAACSLGLTHSLGQGMYCLGIKGAALVDNPGVIAMIKHHAHLYQDLADPLTLLRDSGVTTRLSTFWSYLADDRVRAMTSDSTSTYSDLMAESQTMISEVICSSIKFNVYRKVLDIGGGKGVFADHIVESSPRTLVTVFDLPEVIRVFEQDGRKPDKLCRIDKIAGNFFEDA
;
A
#
# COMPACT_ATOMS: atom_id res chain seq x y z
N MET A 1 13.06 25.01 31.72
CA MET A 1 11.86 24.22 32.03
C MET A 1 12.29 22.81 32.43
N ASN A 2 12.15 22.47 33.72
CA ASN A 2 12.70 21.28 34.36
C ASN A 2 11.99 20.02 33.85
N LEU A 3 12.73 19.14 33.16
CA LEU A 3 12.36 17.74 32.95
C LEU A 3 12.80 16.92 34.15
N SER A 4 12.01 16.91 35.20
CA SER A 4 12.20 16.03 36.35
C SER A 4 11.08 14.99 36.44
N SER A 5 11.50 13.80 36.82
CA SER A 5 10.78 12.57 37.16
C SER A 5 10.45 11.62 36.02
N GLY A 6 11.50 10.94 35.53
CA GLY A 6 11.37 9.63 34.92
C GLY A 6 10.96 8.59 35.96
N ALA A 7 9.72 8.12 35.90
CA ALA A 7 9.30 6.92 36.59
C ALA A 7 10.07 5.74 36.02
N THR A 8 11.00 5.19 36.78
CA THR A 8 11.65 3.91 36.47
C THR A 8 10.58 2.81 36.49
N PRO A 9 10.33 2.08 35.41
CA PRO A 9 9.39 0.97 35.41
C PRO A 9 9.93 -0.13 36.32
N LYS A 10 9.33 -0.31 37.48
CA LYS A 10 9.52 -1.46 38.35
C LYS A 10 8.99 -2.69 37.64
N ASN A 11 9.86 -3.71 37.42
CA ASN A 11 9.61 -5.04 36.80
C ASN A 11 9.91 -5.18 35.31
N LEU A 12 11.10 -4.75 34.86
CA LEU A 12 11.63 -5.26 33.61
C LEU A 12 12.17 -6.68 33.81
N LYS A 13 11.61 -7.66 33.08
CA LYS A 13 12.22 -9.00 32.97
C LYS A 13 13.67 -8.84 32.49
N PRO A 14 14.63 -9.61 33.00
CA PRO A 14 16.03 -9.51 32.60
C PRO A 14 16.12 -9.71 31.07
N LEU A 15 16.80 -8.79 30.39
CA LEU A 15 17.03 -8.88 28.95
C LEU A 15 17.77 -10.17 28.62
N SER A 16 17.38 -10.82 27.52
CA SER A 16 18.13 -11.93 26.96
C SER A 16 19.56 -11.50 26.63
N ILE A 17 20.51 -12.43 26.50
CA ILE A 17 21.91 -12.14 26.13
C ILE A 17 21.95 -11.30 24.85
N ARG A 18 21.17 -11.68 23.83
CA ARG A 18 21.02 -10.90 22.57
C ARG A 18 20.53 -9.48 22.83
N GLY A 19 19.54 -9.30 23.71
CA GLY A 19 19.00 -7.98 24.04
C GLY A 19 20.04 -7.09 24.74
N ARG A 20 20.88 -7.65 25.62
CA ARG A 20 21.98 -6.91 26.27
C ARG A 20 23.03 -6.47 25.28
N ILE A 21 23.43 -7.35 24.35
CA ILE A 21 24.40 -7.03 23.29
C ILE A 21 23.87 -5.90 22.42
N LEU A 22 22.62 -5.98 21.94
CA LEU A 22 22.01 -4.94 21.13
C LEU A 22 21.91 -3.61 21.86
N ALA A 23 21.56 -3.60 23.15
CA ALA A 23 21.51 -2.38 23.95
C ALA A 23 22.89 -1.73 24.13
N VAL A 24 23.94 -2.52 24.32
CA VAL A 24 25.33 -2.02 24.39
C VAL A 24 25.77 -1.44 23.05
N ILE A 25 25.50 -2.13 21.94
CA ILE A 25 25.82 -1.64 20.60
C ILE A 25 25.10 -0.32 20.34
N ALA A 26 23.78 -0.26 20.57
CA ALA A 26 22.98 0.94 20.39
C ALA A 26 23.51 2.12 21.22
N SER A 27 23.85 1.89 22.50
CA SER A 27 24.40 2.94 23.36
C SER A 27 25.76 3.45 22.88
N LYS A 28 26.60 2.57 22.34
CA LYS A 28 27.90 2.98 21.74
C LYS A 28 27.71 3.76 20.45
N ILE A 29 26.81 3.34 19.56
CA ILE A 29 26.50 4.05 18.31
C ILE A 29 25.83 5.41 18.60
N ALA A 30 25.07 5.55 19.68
CA ALA A 30 24.49 6.80 20.11
C ALA A 30 25.55 7.89 20.42
N SER A 31 26.78 7.50 20.79
CA SER A 31 27.88 8.42 21.05
C SER A 31 28.46 9.00 19.77
N THR A 32 28.49 10.34 19.66
CA THR A 32 29.13 11.05 18.54
C THR A 32 30.61 10.70 18.40
N ALA A 33 31.34 10.57 19.51
CA ALA A 33 32.74 10.18 19.52
C ALA A 33 32.97 8.80 18.88
N THR A 34 32.11 7.82 19.22
CA THR A 34 32.18 6.49 18.62
C THR A 34 31.88 6.52 17.12
N ARG A 35 30.86 7.26 16.68
CA ARG A 35 30.56 7.41 15.23
C ARG A 35 31.73 8.04 14.49
N THR A 36 32.31 9.12 15.02
CA THR A 36 33.50 9.78 14.41
C THR A 36 34.69 8.85 14.35
N TRP A 37 34.91 8.02 15.37
CA TRP A 37 35.97 7.04 15.38
C TRP A 37 35.76 5.94 14.32
N LEU A 38 34.53 5.39 14.22
CA LEU A 38 34.14 4.39 13.22
C LEU A 38 34.32 4.89 11.78
N MET A 39 34.11 6.18 11.55
CA MET A 39 34.28 6.79 10.21
C MET A 39 35.77 6.86 9.75
N ARG A 40 36.73 6.72 10.67
CA ARG A 40 38.17 6.75 10.31
C ARG A 40 38.65 5.49 9.62
N PHE A 41 37.97 4.35 9.79
CA PHE A 41 38.39 3.08 9.23
C PHE A 41 37.51 2.69 8.02
N PRO A 42 38.10 2.25 6.87
CA PRO A 42 37.33 1.96 5.65
C PRO A 42 36.21 0.95 5.85
N MET A 43 36.45 -0.15 6.58
CA MET A 43 35.46 -1.21 6.80
C MET A 43 34.28 -0.74 7.65
N THR A 44 34.52 -0.02 8.76
CA THR A 44 33.46 0.49 9.63
C THR A 44 32.79 1.72 9.02
N ARG A 45 33.51 2.53 8.25
CA ARG A 45 32.94 3.66 7.49
C ARG A 45 31.87 3.18 6.50
N TRP A 46 32.11 2.07 5.78
CA TRP A 46 31.10 1.52 4.89
C TRP A 46 29.80 1.19 5.64
N LEU A 47 29.89 0.54 6.81
CA LEU A 47 28.72 0.23 7.63
C LEU A 47 28.00 1.49 8.11
N VAL A 48 28.72 2.49 8.61
CA VAL A 48 28.13 3.76 9.08
C VAL A 48 27.45 4.49 7.92
N ASN A 49 28.07 4.53 6.75
CA ASN A 49 27.47 5.18 5.57
C ASN A 49 26.19 4.47 5.16
N ARG A 50 26.19 3.14 5.09
CA ARG A 50 25.01 2.35 4.77
C ARG A 50 23.84 2.62 5.72
N GLU A 51 24.07 2.62 7.03
CA GLU A 51 23.04 2.91 8.03
C GLU A 51 22.57 4.38 7.92
N THR A 52 23.46 5.30 7.59
CA THR A 52 23.12 6.70 7.36
C THR A 52 22.25 6.85 6.11
N GLU A 53 22.61 6.20 5.01
CA GLU A 53 21.80 6.16 3.78
C GLU A 53 20.40 5.61 4.05
N GLN A 54 20.29 4.50 4.77
CA GLN A 54 18.99 3.93 5.15
C GLN A 54 18.16 4.89 6.01
N LEU A 55 18.80 5.64 6.92
CA LEU A 55 18.11 6.64 7.72
C LEU A 55 17.62 7.81 6.85
N PHE A 56 18.42 8.25 5.88
CA PHE A 56 17.99 9.25 4.89
C PHE A 56 16.82 8.75 4.04
N ASP A 57 16.84 7.47 3.62
CA ASP A 57 15.73 6.87 2.89
C ASP A 57 14.45 6.83 3.72
N LEU A 58 14.54 6.56 5.02
CA LEU A 58 13.39 6.66 5.93
C LEU A 58 12.85 8.09 6.02
N CYS A 59 13.74 9.10 6.10
CA CYS A 59 13.33 10.50 6.10
C CYS A 59 12.71 10.93 4.77
N GLY A 60 13.24 10.42 3.66
CA GLY A 60 12.77 10.74 2.31
C GLY A 60 11.57 9.93 1.84
N GLY A 61 11.21 8.85 2.53
CA GLY A 61 10.23 7.86 2.08
C GLY A 61 8.87 8.45 1.71
N PHE A 62 8.39 9.44 2.48
CA PHE A 62 7.14 10.13 2.16
C PHE A 62 7.22 10.93 0.84
N VAL A 63 8.38 11.51 0.51
CA VAL A 63 8.60 12.23 -0.75
C VAL A 63 8.59 11.24 -1.92
N TYR A 64 9.21 10.08 -1.76
CA TYR A 64 9.24 9.04 -2.79
C TYR A 64 7.83 8.55 -3.14
N SER A 65 7.02 8.32 -2.13
CA SER A 65 5.62 7.93 -2.33
C SER A 65 4.77 9.03 -2.98
N GLN A 66 5.03 10.31 -2.63
CA GLN A 66 4.34 11.44 -3.28
C GLN A 66 4.76 11.64 -4.74
N VAL A 67 6.04 11.41 -5.08
CA VAL A 67 6.51 11.43 -6.47
C VAL A 67 5.82 10.32 -7.28
N LEU A 68 5.74 9.11 -6.73
CA LEU A 68 5.03 7.99 -7.36
C LEU A 68 3.55 8.31 -7.57
N PHE A 69 2.88 8.85 -6.54
CA PHE A 69 1.49 9.26 -6.60
C PHE A 69 1.27 10.33 -7.68
N ALA A 70 2.08 11.40 -7.69
CA ALA A 70 1.97 12.46 -8.69
C ALA A 70 2.28 11.96 -10.12
N PHE A 71 3.19 11.00 -10.27
CA PHE A 71 3.51 10.36 -11.54
C PHE A 71 2.31 9.60 -12.12
N VAL A 72 1.58 8.89 -11.27
CA VAL A 72 0.36 8.16 -11.63
C VAL A 72 -0.80 9.12 -11.90
N GLU A 73 -1.04 10.11 -11.02
CA GLU A 73 -2.14 11.08 -11.15
C GLU A 73 -2.00 11.99 -12.38
N ALA A 74 -0.76 12.25 -12.80
CA ALA A 74 -0.48 13.00 -14.02
C ALA A 74 -0.56 12.15 -15.32
N ASP A 75 -1.08 10.92 -15.25
CA ASP A 75 -1.20 9.96 -16.36
C ASP A 75 0.12 9.68 -17.13
N LEU A 76 1.28 9.89 -16.48
CA LEU A 76 2.59 9.74 -17.12
C LEU A 76 2.91 8.27 -17.44
N VAL A 77 2.34 7.32 -16.71
CA VAL A 77 2.43 5.88 -17.03
C VAL A 77 1.85 5.65 -18.43
N LYS A 78 0.63 6.13 -18.66
CA LYS A 78 -0.07 6.01 -19.94
C LYS A 78 0.65 6.80 -21.04
N GLY A 79 1.08 8.03 -20.75
CA GLY A 79 1.77 8.87 -21.73
C GLY A 79 3.10 8.28 -22.23
N LEU A 80 3.75 7.43 -21.42
CA LEU A 80 5.03 6.80 -21.74
C LEU A 80 4.91 5.30 -22.07
N SER A 81 3.72 4.70 -21.97
CA SER A 81 3.54 3.26 -22.23
C SER A 81 3.71 2.88 -23.69
N VAL A 82 3.43 3.79 -24.60
CA VAL A 82 3.56 3.58 -26.05
C VAL A 82 4.98 3.83 -26.56
N GLY A 83 5.88 4.35 -25.73
CA GLY A 83 7.28 4.63 -26.08
C GLY A 83 7.79 5.96 -25.54
N PRO A 84 9.00 6.37 -25.96
CA PRO A 84 9.58 7.65 -25.57
C PRO A 84 8.73 8.84 -26.04
N ALA A 85 8.61 9.87 -25.18
CA ALA A 85 7.84 11.08 -25.47
C ALA A 85 8.59 12.35 -25.08
N TYR A 86 8.30 13.44 -25.76
CA TYR A 86 8.84 14.74 -25.42
C TYR A 86 8.11 15.35 -24.23
N ILE A 87 8.86 16.13 -23.43
CA ILE A 87 8.34 16.78 -22.23
C ILE A 87 7.18 17.72 -22.53
N ASP A 88 7.17 18.37 -23.68
CA ASP A 88 6.11 19.31 -24.07
C ASP A 88 4.78 18.58 -24.33
N ASP A 89 4.82 17.41 -24.97
CA ASP A 89 3.65 16.57 -25.21
C ASP A 89 3.09 16.01 -23.87
N LEU A 90 3.98 15.53 -23.01
CA LEU A 90 3.61 15.04 -21.67
C LEU A 90 3.04 16.17 -20.81
N ALA A 91 3.60 17.36 -20.89
CA ALA A 91 3.15 18.54 -20.14
C ALA A 91 1.75 18.98 -20.56
N CYS A 92 1.49 18.97 -21.86
CA CYS A 92 0.17 19.25 -22.42
C CYS A 92 -0.86 18.23 -21.91
N ALA A 93 -0.57 16.94 -22.00
CA ALA A 93 -1.44 15.87 -21.54
C ALA A 93 -1.70 15.93 -20.01
N ALA A 94 -0.66 16.19 -19.23
CA ALA A 94 -0.74 16.30 -17.77
C ALA A 94 -1.32 17.65 -17.28
N LYS A 95 -1.59 18.60 -18.17
CA LYS A 95 -2.03 19.98 -17.82
C LYS A 95 -1.06 20.70 -16.89
N LEU A 96 0.22 20.47 -17.05
CA LEU A 96 1.31 21.08 -16.29
C LEU A 96 2.18 21.95 -17.19
N SER A 97 2.90 22.94 -16.61
CA SER A 97 3.95 23.60 -17.39
C SER A 97 5.15 22.65 -17.58
N PRO A 98 5.88 22.74 -18.71
CA PRO A 98 7.06 21.91 -18.96
C PRO A 98 8.11 22.00 -17.84
N GLU A 99 8.27 23.19 -17.24
CA GLU A 99 9.19 23.38 -16.14
C GLU A 99 8.80 22.58 -14.88
N ARG A 100 7.52 22.60 -14.49
CA ARG A 100 7.00 21.84 -13.35
C ARG A 100 7.06 20.35 -13.61
N LEU A 101 6.68 19.93 -14.81
CA LEU A 101 6.77 18.52 -15.20
C LEU A 101 8.23 18.04 -15.19
N ARG A 102 9.18 18.87 -15.62
CA ARG A 102 10.61 18.51 -15.59
C ARG A 102 11.08 18.17 -14.18
N ARG A 103 10.66 18.91 -13.16
CA ARG A 103 10.99 18.61 -11.76
C ARG A 103 10.43 17.25 -11.32
N LEU A 104 9.17 16.95 -11.69
CA LEU A 104 8.57 15.65 -11.40
C LEU A 104 9.30 14.52 -12.11
N LEU A 105 9.61 14.68 -13.41
CA LEU A 105 10.33 13.67 -14.20
C LEU A 105 11.76 13.45 -13.69
N GLN A 106 12.46 14.51 -13.26
CA GLN A 106 13.79 14.36 -12.63
C GLN A 106 13.72 13.54 -11.34
N ALA A 107 12.75 13.82 -10.48
CA ALA A 107 12.52 13.03 -9.27
C ALA A 107 12.10 11.59 -9.64
N ALA A 108 11.24 11.39 -10.63
CA ALA A 108 10.86 10.08 -11.14
C ALA A 108 12.05 9.29 -11.72
N CYS A 109 13.00 9.97 -12.39
CA CYS A 109 14.25 9.35 -12.85
C CYS A 109 15.09 8.83 -11.69
N SER A 110 15.26 9.62 -10.62
CA SER A 110 16.04 9.19 -9.45
C SER A 110 15.43 7.98 -8.74
N LEU A 111 14.11 7.78 -8.86
CA LEU A 111 13.39 6.62 -8.33
C LEU A 111 13.35 5.43 -9.30
N GLY A 112 13.83 5.58 -10.53
CA GLY A 112 13.81 4.54 -11.57
C GLY A 112 12.43 4.32 -12.20
N LEU A 113 11.52 5.31 -12.07
CA LEU A 113 10.23 5.29 -12.75
C LEU A 113 10.36 5.69 -14.23
N THR A 114 11.29 6.59 -14.54
CA THR A 114 11.59 7.05 -15.89
C THR A 114 13.09 7.13 -16.13
N HIS A 115 13.48 7.27 -17.40
CA HIS A 115 14.83 7.64 -17.82
C HIS A 115 14.78 8.83 -18.78
N SER A 116 15.71 9.77 -18.61
CA SER A 116 15.92 10.84 -19.58
C SER A 116 16.81 10.34 -20.72
N LEU A 117 16.36 10.55 -21.95
CA LEU A 117 17.11 10.21 -23.18
C LEU A 117 17.84 11.41 -23.77
N GLY A 118 17.82 12.56 -23.09
CA GLY A 118 18.36 13.82 -23.59
C GLY A 118 17.34 14.62 -24.40
N GLN A 119 17.67 15.89 -24.70
CA GLN A 119 16.87 16.79 -25.53
C GLN A 119 15.38 16.90 -25.14
N GLY A 120 15.07 16.73 -23.85
CA GLY A 120 13.69 16.79 -23.34
C GLY A 120 12.85 15.55 -23.61
N MET A 121 13.46 14.44 -24.03
CA MET A 121 12.81 13.15 -24.26
C MET A 121 12.95 12.24 -23.05
N TYR A 122 11.89 11.52 -22.69
CA TYR A 122 11.81 10.57 -21.58
C TYR A 122 11.18 9.26 -22.01
N CYS A 123 11.54 8.17 -21.32
CA CYS A 123 10.91 6.87 -21.45
C CYS A 123 10.66 6.27 -20.05
N LEU A 124 9.86 5.19 -19.98
CA LEU A 124 9.68 4.45 -18.74
C LEU A 124 10.99 3.78 -18.28
N GLY A 125 11.25 3.86 -16.98
CA GLY A 125 12.20 3.01 -16.29
C GLY A 125 11.57 1.66 -15.92
N ILE A 126 12.37 0.74 -15.39
CA ILE A 126 11.88 -0.61 -15.01
C ILE A 126 10.69 -0.55 -14.05
N LYS A 127 10.75 0.31 -13.02
CA LYS A 127 9.66 0.46 -12.06
C LYS A 127 8.42 1.12 -12.69
N GLY A 128 8.61 2.07 -13.61
CA GLY A 128 7.50 2.68 -14.34
C GLY A 128 6.84 1.71 -15.31
N ALA A 129 7.62 0.89 -15.99
CA ALA A 129 7.10 -0.16 -16.88
C ALA A 129 6.27 -1.21 -16.14
N ALA A 130 6.61 -1.53 -14.88
CA ALA A 130 5.83 -2.44 -14.05
C ALA A 130 4.44 -1.90 -13.68
N LEU A 131 4.15 -0.62 -13.90
CA LEU A 131 2.83 -0.01 -13.70
C LEU A 131 1.94 -0.12 -14.95
N VAL A 132 2.51 -0.41 -16.13
CA VAL A 132 1.74 -0.55 -17.38
C VAL A 132 0.87 -1.81 -17.28
N ASP A 133 -0.39 -1.68 -17.69
CA ASP A 133 -1.39 -2.75 -17.64
C ASP A 133 -1.55 -3.40 -16.25
N ASN A 134 -1.27 -2.62 -15.18
CA ASN A 134 -1.37 -3.05 -13.80
C ASN A 134 -2.38 -2.16 -13.02
N PRO A 135 -3.67 -2.27 -13.32
CA PRO A 135 -4.70 -1.42 -12.73
C PRO A 135 -4.78 -1.56 -11.19
N GLY A 136 -4.52 -2.76 -10.66
CA GLY A 136 -4.54 -3.00 -9.23
C GLY A 136 -3.49 -2.20 -8.46
N VAL A 137 -2.26 -2.11 -8.98
CA VAL A 137 -1.20 -1.28 -8.37
C VAL A 137 -1.52 0.21 -8.54
N ILE A 138 -2.03 0.62 -9.69
CA ILE A 138 -2.46 2.01 -9.93
C ILE A 138 -3.56 2.41 -8.93
N ALA A 139 -4.58 1.57 -8.76
CA ALA A 139 -5.67 1.79 -7.82
C ALA A 139 -5.16 1.90 -6.37
N MET A 140 -4.25 1.02 -5.97
CA MET A 140 -3.61 1.06 -4.65
C MET A 140 -2.83 2.36 -4.42
N ILE A 141 -2.04 2.83 -5.42
CA ILE A 141 -1.30 4.09 -5.32
C ILE A 141 -2.28 5.26 -5.13
N LYS A 142 -3.37 5.31 -5.90
CA LYS A 142 -4.40 6.35 -5.80
C LYS A 142 -5.13 6.33 -4.46
N HIS A 143 -5.44 5.13 -3.95
CA HIS A 143 -6.08 4.96 -2.64
C HIS A 143 -5.24 5.54 -1.49
N HIS A 144 -3.92 5.51 -1.57
CA HIS A 144 -3.04 6.06 -0.53
C HIS A 144 -3.21 7.57 -0.31
N ALA A 145 -3.91 8.31 -1.18
CA ALA A 145 -4.22 9.72 -0.95
C ALA A 145 -4.98 9.96 0.38
N HIS A 146 -5.88 9.06 0.75
CA HIS A 146 -6.59 9.12 2.04
C HIS A 146 -5.65 8.85 3.21
N LEU A 147 -4.80 7.83 3.08
CA LEU A 147 -3.81 7.46 4.10
C LEU A 147 -2.79 8.57 4.35
N TYR A 148 -2.32 9.26 3.31
CA TYR A 148 -1.39 10.38 3.45
C TYR A 148 -1.96 11.52 4.29
N GLN A 149 -3.26 11.78 4.16
CA GLN A 149 -3.93 12.83 4.93
C GLN A 149 -4.11 12.43 6.39
N ASP A 150 -4.44 11.17 6.66
CA ASP A 150 -4.59 10.64 8.00
C ASP A 150 -3.24 10.56 8.74
N LEU A 151 -2.16 10.22 8.04
CA LEU A 151 -0.82 10.14 8.57
C LEU A 151 -0.08 11.49 8.66
N ALA A 152 -0.73 12.60 8.32
CA ALA A 152 -0.13 13.94 8.50
C ALA A 152 0.22 14.23 9.96
N ASP A 153 -0.53 13.68 10.92
CA ASP A 153 -0.21 13.68 12.35
C ASP A 153 -0.37 12.29 12.97
N PRO A 154 0.65 11.42 12.80
CA PRO A 154 0.58 10.04 13.28
C PRO A 154 0.55 9.93 14.82
N LEU A 155 1.05 10.93 15.55
CA LEU A 155 1.02 10.89 17.02
C LEU A 155 -0.39 11.12 17.56
N THR A 156 -1.16 11.98 16.94
CA THR A 156 -2.57 12.16 17.30
C THR A 156 -3.37 10.88 17.09
N LEU A 157 -3.16 10.17 15.97
CA LEU A 157 -3.78 8.87 15.73
C LEU A 157 -3.43 7.81 16.79
N LEU A 158 -2.18 7.83 17.28
CA LEU A 158 -1.74 6.87 18.30
C LEU A 158 -2.23 7.20 19.71
N ARG A 159 -2.50 8.47 20.02
CA ARG A 159 -2.89 8.95 21.35
C ARG A 159 -4.39 8.95 21.57
N ASP A 160 -5.16 9.16 20.53
CA ASP A 160 -6.62 9.31 20.60
C ASP A 160 -7.30 8.22 19.77
N SER A 161 -7.90 7.25 20.46
CA SER A 161 -8.66 6.16 19.83
C SER A 161 -10.00 6.62 19.22
N GLY A 162 -10.43 7.86 19.49
CA GLY A 162 -11.67 8.45 18.98
C GLY A 162 -11.53 9.25 17.70
N VAL A 163 -10.31 9.42 17.16
CA VAL A 163 -10.09 10.18 15.93
C VAL A 163 -10.79 9.51 14.73
N THR A 164 -11.71 10.25 14.13
CA THR A 164 -12.30 9.83 12.85
C THR A 164 -11.33 10.13 11.73
N THR A 165 -10.77 9.09 11.10
CA THR A 165 -9.87 9.20 9.97
C THR A 165 -10.65 9.24 8.66
N ARG A 166 -10.03 9.76 7.59
CA ARG A 166 -10.63 9.68 6.24
C ARG A 166 -10.76 8.23 5.79
N LEU A 167 -9.75 7.42 6.13
CA LEU A 167 -9.77 5.99 5.84
C LEU A 167 -10.92 5.30 6.57
N SER A 168 -11.17 5.61 7.86
CA SER A 168 -12.31 5.06 8.59
C SER A 168 -13.67 5.55 8.06
N THR A 169 -13.72 6.75 7.51
CA THR A 169 -14.94 7.27 6.85
C THR A 169 -15.13 6.57 5.50
N PHE A 170 -14.07 6.31 4.77
CA PHE A 170 -14.09 5.53 3.54
C PHE A 170 -14.46 4.05 3.81
N TRP A 171 -14.05 3.52 4.97
CA TRP A 171 -14.39 2.18 5.48
C TRP A 171 -15.56 2.22 6.48
N SER A 172 -16.51 3.11 6.27
CA SER A 172 -17.59 3.41 7.21
C SER A 172 -18.51 2.22 7.52
N TYR A 173 -18.48 1.17 6.73
CA TYR A 173 -19.19 -0.07 7.02
C TYR A 173 -18.59 -0.90 8.17
N LEU A 174 -17.37 -0.57 8.65
CA LEU A 174 -16.78 -1.19 9.84
C LEU A 174 -17.26 -0.56 11.16
N ALA A 175 -17.98 0.56 11.11
CA ALA A 175 -18.49 1.26 12.29
C ALA A 175 -20.00 1.04 12.41
N ASP A 176 -20.42 0.31 13.44
CA ASP A 176 -21.78 -0.21 13.72
C ASP A 176 -22.94 0.79 13.49
N ASP A 177 -22.75 2.07 13.83
CA ASP A 177 -23.79 3.11 13.70
C ASP A 177 -23.87 3.73 12.29
N ARG A 178 -22.91 3.49 11.40
CA ARG A 178 -22.79 4.15 10.10
C ARG A 178 -23.18 3.29 8.91
N VAL A 179 -23.30 1.99 9.09
CA VAL A 179 -23.76 1.04 8.04
C VAL A 179 -25.15 1.45 7.52
N ARG A 180 -25.99 2.03 8.38
CA ARG A 180 -27.34 2.53 8.01
C ARG A 180 -27.35 3.81 7.18
N ALA A 181 -26.23 4.54 7.10
CA ALA A 181 -26.16 5.85 6.43
C ALA A 181 -25.47 5.79 5.05
N MET A 182 -25.03 4.62 4.59
CA MET A 182 -24.36 4.46 3.28
C MET A 182 -25.35 4.53 2.13
N THR A 183 -25.05 5.41 1.17
CA THR A 183 -25.71 5.37 -0.14
C THR A 183 -25.09 4.25 -0.98
N SER A 184 -25.88 3.62 -1.86
CA SER A 184 -25.42 2.57 -2.78
C SER A 184 -24.20 2.99 -3.61
N ASP A 185 -24.08 4.27 -3.96
CA ASP A 185 -22.99 4.80 -4.77
C ASP A 185 -21.64 4.83 -4.03
N SER A 186 -21.60 5.16 -2.75
CA SER A 186 -20.36 5.18 -1.96
C SER A 186 -19.82 3.76 -1.72
N THR A 187 -20.70 2.79 -1.51
CA THR A 187 -20.35 1.38 -1.34
C THR A 187 -19.79 0.79 -2.64
N SER A 188 -20.37 1.14 -3.80
CA SER A 188 -19.93 0.63 -5.08
C SER A 188 -18.52 1.13 -5.45
N THR A 189 -18.26 2.44 -5.30
CA THR A 189 -16.95 3.05 -5.60
C THR A 189 -15.83 2.46 -4.72
N TYR A 190 -16.10 2.23 -3.43
CA TYR A 190 -15.16 1.56 -2.53
C TYR A 190 -14.90 0.11 -2.97
N SER A 191 -15.97 -0.64 -3.20
CA SER A 191 -15.86 -2.05 -3.59
C SER A 191 -15.13 -2.23 -4.92
N ASP A 192 -15.28 -1.29 -5.87
CA ASP A 192 -14.55 -1.30 -7.15
C ASP A 192 -13.06 -1.09 -6.94
N LEU A 193 -12.68 -0.07 -6.17
CA LEU A 193 -11.27 0.22 -5.86
C LEU A 193 -10.60 -0.95 -5.14
N MET A 194 -11.29 -1.54 -4.16
CA MET A 194 -10.78 -2.71 -3.43
C MET A 194 -10.67 -3.93 -4.34
N ALA A 195 -11.65 -4.17 -5.20
CA ALA A 195 -11.62 -5.26 -6.16
C ALA A 195 -10.42 -5.16 -7.12
N GLU A 196 -10.18 -3.98 -7.68
CA GLU A 196 -9.02 -3.75 -8.56
C GLU A 196 -7.68 -3.97 -7.83
N SER A 197 -7.55 -3.47 -6.59
CA SER A 197 -6.32 -3.63 -5.81
C SER A 197 -6.08 -5.08 -5.35
N GLN A 198 -7.15 -5.85 -5.14
CA GLN A 198 -7.07 -7.26 -4.69
C GLN A 198 -6.66 -8.23 -5.80
N THR A 199 -6.85 -7.90 -7.06
CA THR A 199 -6.54 -8.79 -8.19
C THR A 199 -5.10 -9.30 -8.14
N MET A 200 -4.12 -8.39 -8.05
CA MET A 200 -2.70 -8.75 -8.00
C MET A 200 -2.36 -9.60 -6.75
N ILE A 201 -2.91 -9.24 -5.60
CA ILE A 201 -2.69 -10.00 -4.34
C ILE A 201 -3.28 -11.39 -4.46
N SER A 202 -4.47 -11.52 -5.05
CA SER A 202 -5.14 -12.79 -5.29
C SER A 202 -4.34 -13.70 -6.21
N GLU A 203 -3.77 -13.16 -7.30
CA GLU A 203 -2.88 -13.88 -8.21
C GLU A 203 -1.64 -14.43 -7.49
N VAL A 204 -0.96 -13.60 -6.69
CA VAL A 204 0.22 -14.01 -5.91
C VAL A 204 -0.15 -15.10 -4.90
N ILE A 205 -1.26 -14.97 -4.18
CA ILE A 205 -1.72 -15.99 -3.23
C ILE A 205 -2.06 -17.29 -3.95
N CYS A 206 -2.84 -17.23 -5.04
CA CYS A 206 -3.23 -18.42 -5.80
C CYS A 206 -2.05 -19.12 -6.50
N SER A 207 -1.00 -18.37 -6.87
CA SER A 207 0.24 -18.97 -7.39
C SER A 207 1.08 -19.65 -6.31
N SER A 208 0.98 -19.17 -5.06
CA SER A 208 1.77 -19.66 -3.92
C SER A 208 1.08 -20.79 -3.16
N ILE A 209 -0.25 -20.76 -3.09
CA ILE A 209 -1.07 -21.72 -2.35
C ILE A 209 -1.86 -22.58 -3.34
N LYS A 210 -1.72 -23.92 -3.22
CA LYS A 210 -2.47 -24.87 -4.03
C LYS A 210 -3.86 -25.10 -3.45
N PHE A 211 -4.85 -24.29 -3.82
CA PHE A 211 -6.23 -24.42 -3.35
C PHE A 211 -6.93 -25.71 -3.79
N ASN A 212 -6.46 -26.37 -4.85
CA ASN A 212 -7.02 -27.63 -5.36
C ASN A 212 -6.95 -28.80 -4.37
N VAL A 213 -6.20 -28.69 -3.27
CA VAL A 213 -6.19 -29.68 -2.19
C VAL A 213 -7.38 -29.51 -1.23
N TYR A 214 -8.05 -28.37 -1.28
CA TYR A 214 -9.22 -28.07 -0.45
C TYR A 214 -10.49 -28.21 -1.29
N ARG A 215 -11.47 -28.94 -0.76
CA ARG A 215 -12.77 -29.12 -1.43
C ARG A 215 -13.68 -27.91 -1.26
N LYS A 216 -13.58 -27.26 -0.11
CA LYS A 216 -14.36 -26.06 0.25
C LYS A 216 -13.43 -25.01 0.88
N VAL A 217 -13.63 -23.77 0.53
CA VAL A 217 -12.94 -22.60 1.09
C VAL A 217 -13.99 -21.59 1.51
N LEU A 218 -13.82 -20.99 2.68
CA LEU A 218 -14.60 -19.86 3.17
C LEU A 218 -13.74 -18.60 3.08
N ASP A 219 -14.23 -17.62 2.35
CA ASP A 219 -13.62 -16.30 2.16
C ASP A 219 -14.39 -15.29 3.02
N ILE A 220 -13.81 -14.93 4.18
CA ILE A 220 -14.46 -14.04 5.15
C ILE A 220 -14.05 -12.59 4.83
N GLY A 221 -15.06 -11.71 4.64
CA GLY A 221 -14.83 -10.35 4.17
C GLY A 221 -14.44 -10.32 2.70
N GLY A 222 -14.94 -11.28 1.91
CA GLY A 222 -14.52 -11.49 0.51
C GLY A 222 -15.00 -10.42 -0.47
N GLY A 223 -15.73 -9.41 -0.02
CA GLY A 223 -16.13 -8.27 -0.82
C GLY A 223 -16.91 -8.67 -2.07
N LYS A 224 -16.47 -8.15 -3.21
CA LYS A 224 -17.01 -8.54 -4.53
C LYS A 224 -16.57 -9.93 -4.98
N GLY A 225 -15.86 -10.71 -4.17
CA GLY A 225 -15.43 -12.07 -4.48
C GLY A 225 -14.31 -12.17 -5.51
N VAL A 226 -13.45 -11.17 -5.64
CA VAL A 226 -12.29 -11.20 -6.54
C VAL A 226 -11.37 -12.34 -6.20
N PHE A 227 -11.09 -12.56 -4.91
CA PHE A 227 -10.26 -13.67 -4.47
C PHE A 227 -10.94 -15.03 -4.73
N ALA A 228 -12.25 -15.13 -4.48
CA ALA A 228 -13.03 -16.32 -4.80
C ALA A 228 -12.97 -16.66 -6.30
N ASP A 229 -13.05 -15.65 -7.19
CA ASP A 229 -12.90 -15.83 -8.64
C ASP A 229 -11.54 -16.45 -9.00
N HIS A 230 -10.45 -15.94 -8.44
CA HIS A 230 -9.10 -16.47 -8.67
C HIS A 230 -8.92 -17.90 -8.13
N ILE A 231 -9.53 -18.22 -6.98
CA ILE A 231 -9.51 -19.58 -6.44
C ILE A 231 -10.21 -20.55 -7.38
N VAL A 232 -11.44 -20.24 -7.83
CA VAL A 232 -12.19 -21.15 -8.71
C VAL A 232 -11.58 -21.25 -10.10
N GLU A 233 -10.88 -20.24 -10.59
CA GLU A 233 -10.12 -20.31 -11.85
C GLU A 233 -8.91 -21.23 -11.74
N SER A 234 -8.11 -21.08 -10.67
CA SER A 234 -6.90 -21.87 -10.44
C SER A 234 -7.18 -23.29 -9.94
N SER A 235 -8.37 -23.53 -9.41
CA SER A 235 -8.75 -24.79 -8.72
C SER A 235 -10.13 -25.28 -9.12
N PRO A 236 -10.25 -26.04 -10.23
CA PRO A 236 -11.56 -26.40 -10.83
C PRO A 236 -12.50 -27.22 -9.95
N ARG A 237 -11.99 -27.87 -8.90
CA ARG A 237 -12.78 -28.74 -7.99
C ARG A 237 -13.13 -28.08 -6.66
N THR A 238 -12.62 -26.88 -6.41
CA THR A 238 -12.83 -26.13 -5.16
C THR A 238 -14.14 -25.35 -5.25
N LEU A 239 -14.94 -25.44 -4.20
CA LEU A 239 -16.10 -24.59 -3.97
C LEU A 239 -15.70 -23.48 -2.99
N VAL A 240 -16.09 -22.26 -3.28
CA VAL A 240 -15.79 -21.10 -2.41
C VAL A 240 -17.09 -20.54 -1.88
N THR A 241 -17.16 -20.25 -0.59
CA THR A 241 -18.25 -19.50 0.00
C THR A 241 -17.71 -18.13 0.40
N VAL A 242 -18.27 -17.07 -0.15
CA VAL A 242 -17.97 -15.68 0.24
C VAL A 242 -18.92 -15.28 1.36
N PHE A 243 -18.37 -14.86 2.49
CA PHE A 243 -19.11 -14.34 3.63
C PHE A 243 -18.80 -12.86 3.80
N ASP A 244 -19.81 -12.00 3.73
CA ASP A 244 -19.65 -10.56 3.91
C ASP A 244 -20.98 -9.91 4.38
N LEU A 245 -20.93 -8.62 4.69
CA LEU A 245 -22.10 -7.85 5.10
C LEU A 245 -23.22 -7.91 4.02
N PRO A 246 -24.49 -7.86 4.43
CA PRO A 246 -25.62 -7.95 3.48
C PRO A 246 -25.58 -6.93 2.35
N GLU A 247 -25.09 -5.72 2.63
CA GLU A 247 -24.93 -4.64 1.64
C GLU A 247 -23.88 -4.97 0.60
N VAL A 248 -22.78 -5.58 1.02
CA VAL A 248 -21.68 -6.00 0.15
C VAL A 248 -22.09 -7.18 -0.74
N ILE A 249 -22.79 -8.16 -0.17
CA ILE A 249 -23.34 -9.30 -0.91
C ILE A 249 -24.35 -8.87 -1.98
N ARG A 250 -25.17 -7.85 -1.74
CA ARG A 250 -26.05 -7.26 -2.76
C ARG A 250 -25.29 -6.67 -3.94
N VAL A 251 -24.19 -5.98 -3.68
CA VAL A 251 -23.31 -5.45 -4.75
C VAL A 251 -22.67 -6.60 -5.53
N PHE A 252 -22.22 -7.66 -4.86
CA PHE A 252 -21.69 -8.85 -5.48
C PHE A 252 -22.70 -9.49 -6.48
N GLU A 253 -23.98 -9.49 -6.16
CA GLU A 253 -25.03 -10.10 -7.00
C GLU A 253 -25.30 -9.35 -8.32
N GLN A 254 -25.00 -8.05 -8.35
CA GLN A 254 -25.21 -7.20 -9.52
C GLN A 254 -24.05 -7.24 -10.53
N ASP A 255 -22.96 -7.94 -10.22
CA ASP A 255 -21.67 -7.83 -10.93
C ASP A 255 -21.56 -8.72 -12.19
N GLY A 256 -22.66 -9.22 -12.77
CA GLY A 256 -22.72 -9.80 -14.12
C GLY A 256 -21.74 -10.94 -14.44
N ARG A 257 -21.31 -11.73 -13.43
CA ARG A 257 -20.35 -12.83 -13.59
C ARG A 257 -20.82 -13.92 -14.54
N LYS A 258 -19.84 -14.60 -15.13
CA LYS A 258 -20.12 -15.77 -15.99
C LYS A 258 -20.77 -16.91 -15.19
N PRO A 259 -21.75 -17.63 -15.76
CA PRO A 259 -22.48 -18.70 -15.08
C PRO A 259 -21.59 -19.84 -14.56
N ASP A 260 -20.49 -20.16 -15.24
CA ASP A 260 -19.54 -21.21 -14.87
C ASP A 260 -18.77 -20.93 -13.56
N LYS A 261 -18.54 -19.64 -13.24
CA LYS A 261 -17.98 -19.23 -11.95
C LYS A 261 -19.05 -19.23 -10.87
N LEU A 262 -20.24 -18.71 -11.16
CA LEU A 262 -21.34 -18.61 -10.21
C LEU A 262 -21.78 -19.96 -9.62
N CYS A 263 -21.68 -21.06 -10.37
CA CYS A 263 -22.04 -22.37 -9.85
C CYS A 263 -21.07 -22.94 -8.80
N ARG A 264 -19.90 -22.32 -8.63
CA ARG A 264 -18.87 -22.73 -7.65
C ARG A 264 -18.57 -21.70 -6.56
N ILE A 265 -19.22 -20.54 -6.62
CA ILE A 265 -19.10 -19.50 -5.61
C ILE A 265 -20.46 -19.33 -4.95
N ASP A 266 -20.54 -19.73 -3.69
CA ASP A 266 -21.69 -19.51 -2.84
C ASP A 266 -21.54 -18.20 -2.03
N LYS A 267 -22.63 -17.66 -1.51
CA LYS A 267 -22.66 -16.37 -0.82
C LYS A 267 -23.47 -16.49 0.46
N ILE A 268 -22.92 -15.95 1.54
CA ILE A 268 -23.59 -15.85 2.84
C ILE A 268 -23.47 -14.42 3.31
N ALA A 269 -24.63 -13.79 3.56
CA ALA A 269 -24.69 -12.46 4.15
C ALA A 269 -24.70 -12.56 5.68
N GLY A 270 -23.81 -11.80 6.34
CA GLY A 270 -23.75 -11.80 7.80
C GLY A 270 -22.65 -10.87 8.33
N ASN A 271 -22.56 -10.75 9.65
CA ASN A 271 -21.54 -9.99 10.36
C ASN A 271 -20.70 -10.95 11.21
N PHE A 272 -19.43 -11.18 10.84
CA PHE A 272 -18.56 -12.12 11.55
C PHE A 272 -18.17 -11.69 12.98
N PHE A 273 -18.55 -10.47 13.40
CA PHE A 273 -18.41 -10.06 14.79
C PHE A 273 -19.63 -10.44 15.64
N GLU A 274 -20.78 -10.73 15.02
CA GLU A 274 -22.07 -10.98 15.69
C GLU A 274 -22.60 -12.38 15.41
N ASP A 275 -22.37 -12.90 14.20
CA ASP A 275 -22.85 -14.21 13.74
C ASP A 275 -21.78 -15.27 14.06
N ALA A 276 -21.95 -15.99 15.19
CA ALA A 276 -21.06 -17.04 15.63
C ALA A 276 -21.48 -18.43 15.12
#